data_1952e92ccc04999be14f784d25d1ee97
#
_entry.id   1952e92ccc04999be14f784d25d1ee97
#
_cell.length_a   1.000
_cell.length_b   1.000
_cell.length_c   1.000
_cell.angle_alpha   90.00
_cell.angle_beta   90.00
_cell.angle_gamma   90.00
#
_symmetry.space_group_name_H-M   'P 1'
#
loop_
_entity.id
_entity.type
_entity.pdbx_description
1 polymer ?
#
loop_
_entity_poly.entity_id
_entity_poly.type
_entity_poly.pdbx_seq_one_letter_code
_entity_poly.pdbx_strand_id
1 'polypeptide(L)'
;MNNLIFYLNPIVDPRNSKGIRHKQTTTLVIMIMAIRCGHTGLNAIARFARSHRQALSKVMPLPRGKTPSSSTIPRLSRTIEFDQLCHAFNNGMRQYCPSEGLAIDGKSINSTVTSCHDSKQNFVSLVSFFGQRSNLVWRVGQLENANSSEIHKVQELLTLFDRKQSVVTLDALHCQKKRFN
;
A
#
# COMPACT_ATOMS: atom_id res chain seq x y z
N MET A 1 11.26 -12.98 -5.00
CA MET A 1 11.71 -11.98 -4.04
C MET A 1 12.38 -10.76 -4.72
N ASN A 2 13.19 -10.97 -5.75
CA ASN A 2 13.87 -9.87 -6.47
C ASN A 2 12.89 -8.83 -7.04
N ASN A 3 11.72 -9.26 -7.53
CA ASN A 3 10.71 -8.34 -8.06
C ASN A 3 10.13 -7.42 -6.97
N LEU A 4 9.84 -7.92 -5.76
CA LEU A 4 9.32 -7.09 -4.67
C LEU A 4 10.33 -6.02 -4.24
N ILE A 5 11.60 -6.40 -4.09
CA ILE A 5 12.69 -5.47 -3.77
C ILE A 5 12.81 -4.39 -4.86
N PHE A 6 12.73 -4.78 -6.13
CA PHE A 6 12.80 -3.87 -7.27
C PHE A 6 11.71 -2.79 -7.20
N TYR A 7 10.46 -3.16 -6.91
CA TYR A 7 9.34 -2.20 -6.83
C TYR A 7 9.36 -1.34 -5.57
N LEU A 8 9.97 -1.81 -4.47
CA LEU A 8 10.09 -1.03 -3.24
C LEU A 8 11.31 -0.10 -3.20
N ASN A 9 12.31 -0.33 -4.04
CA ASN A 9 13.53 0.49 -4.08
C ASN A 9 13.32 1.97 -4.41
N PRO A 10 12.37 2.35 -5.30
CA PRO A 10 12.12 3.75 -5.62
C PRO A 10 11.50 4.56 -4.48
N ILE A 11 10.99 3.90 -3.42
CA ILE A 11 10.42 4.61 -2.27
C ILE A 11 11.54 5.37 -1.56
N VAL A 12 11.39 6.68 -1.47
CA VAL A 12 12.39 7.55 -0.82
C VAL A 12 12.47 7.27 0.66
N ASP A 13 13.67 7.07 1.17
CA ASP A 13 13.91 6.92 2.62
C ASP A 13 14.10 8.32 3.24
N PRO A 14 13.12 8.84 3.99
CA PRO A 14 13.21 10.20 4.54
C PRO A 14 14.15 10.29 5.74
N ARG A 15 14.71 9.17 6.19
CA ARG A 15 15.61 9.15 7.35
C ARG A 15 16.98 9.70 6.98
N ASN A 16 17.61 10.40 7.92
CA ASN A 16 18.99 10.83 7.74
C ASN A 16 19.92 9.61 7.53
N SER A 17 20.78 9.68 6.52
CA SER A 17 21.74 8.61 6.17
C SER A 17 22.67 8.23 7.32
N LYS A 18 23.00 9.21 8.19
CA LYS A 18 23.79 8.95 9.39
C LYS A 18 22.96 8.14 10.40
N GLY A 19 23.40 6.91 10.70
CA GLY A 19 22.76 6.03 11.68
C GLY A 19 21.72 5.06 11.11
N ILE A 20 21.47 5.03 9.80
CA ILE A 20 20.65 3.99 9.17
C ILE A 20 21.38 2.66 9.26
N ARG A 21 20.93 1.79 10.17
CA ARG A 21 21.45 0.42 10.29
C ARG A 21 20.78 -0.55 9.31
N HIS A 22 19.51 -0.39 9.07
CA HIS A 22 18.70 -1.24 8.18
C HIS A 22 18.13 -0.40 7.04
N LYS A 23 18.37 -0.83 5.80
CA LYS A 23 17.76 -0.19 4.62
C LYS A 23 16.24 -0.23 4.73
N GLN A 24 15.57 0.82 4.28
CA GLN A 24 14.12 0.91 4.23
C GLN A 24 13.50 -0.27 3.49
N THR A 25 13.99 -0.55 2.28
CA THR A 25 13.50 -1.66 1.44
C THR A 25 13.57 -3.00 2.17
N THR A 26 14.70 -3.32 2.84
CA THR A 26 14.84 -4.56 3.61
C THR A 26 13.81 -4.63 4.74
N THR A 27 13.59 -3.50 5.44
CA THR A 27 12.60 -3.45 6.53
C THR A 27 11.18 -3.61 6.00
N LEU A 28 10.84 -2.97 4.88
CA LEU A 28 9.54 -3.12 4.22
C LEU A 28 9.27 -4.56 3.78
N VAL A 29 10.25 -5.22 3.16
CA VAL A 29 10.12 -6.63 2.77
C VAL A 29 9.83 -7.51 3.99
N ILE A 30 10.55 -7.30 5.10
CA ILE A 30 10.30 -8.04 6.35
C ILE A 30 8.89 -7.78 6.87
N MET A 31 8.42 -6.52 6.85
CA MET A 31 7.06 -6.17 7.28
C MET A 31 6.01 -6.89 6.41
N ILE A 32 6.16 -6.85 5.09
CA ILE A 32 5.25 -7.53 4.15
C ILE A 32 5.24 -9.04 4.40
N MET A 33 6.40 -9.67 4.57
CA MET A 33 6.48 -11.10 4.87
C MET A 33 5.79 -11.45 6.19
N ALA A 34 6.00 -10.65 7.23
CA ALA A 34 5.37 -10.85 8.53
C ALA A 34 3.85 -10.74 8.45
N ILE A 35 3.34 -9.71 7.75
CA ILE A 35 1.90 -9.50 7.53
C ILE A 35 1.30 -10.68 6.76
N ARG A 36 1.97 -11.17 5.72
CA ARG A 36 1.55 -12.36 4.95
C ARG A 36 1.50 -13.63 5.81
N CYS A 37 2.31 -13.69 6.87
CA CYS A 37 2.27 -14.76 7.87
C CYS A 37 1.31 -14.49 9.05
N GLY A 38 0.43 -13.50 8.93
CA GLY A 38 -0.60 -13.17 9.94
C GLY A 38 -0.12 -12.26 11.09
N HIS A 39 1.09 -11.70 11.01
CA HIS A 39 1.61 -10.79 12.04
C HIS A 39 1.32 -9.33 11.68
N THR A 40 0.18 -8.77 12.13
CA THR A 40 -0.27 -7.42 11.79
C THR A 40 0.20 -6.32 12.74
N GLY A 41 0.51 -6.65 13.99
CA GLY A 41 1.00 -5.68 14.96
C GLY A 41 2.50 -5.42 14.83
N LEU A 42 2.94 -4.15 14.97
CA LEU A 42 4.35 -3.74 14.79
C LEU A 42 5.32 -4.53 15.69
N ASN A 43 4.93 -4.81 16.94
CA ASN A 43 5.71 -5.65 17.85
C ASN A 43 5.73 -7.13 17.41
N ALA A 44 4.63 -7.63 16.86
CA ALA A 44 4.55 -8.99 16.33
C ALA A 44 5.46 -9.15 15.09
N ILE A 45 5.50 -8.14 14.22
CA ILE A 45 6.41 -8.07 13.07
C ILE A 45 7.88 -8.12 13.54
N ALA A 46 8.23 -7.38 14.58
CA ALA A 46 9.59 -7.41 15.13
C ALA A 46 9.95 -8.78 15.73
N ARG A 47 9.01 -9.44 16.40
CA ARG A 47 9.19 -10.81 16.91
C ARG A 47 9.35 -11.80 15.75
N PHE A 48 8.49 -11.75 14.74
CA PHE A 48 8.61 -12.55 13.52
C PHE A 48 10.01 -12.41 12.90
N ALA A 49 10.48 -11.18 12.69
CA ALA A 49 11.82 -10.93 12.13
C ALA A 49 12.90 -11.59 12.95
N ARG A 50 12.84 -11.49 14.30
CA ARG A 50 13.83 -12.08 15.22
C ARG A 50 13.81 -13.60 15.16
N SER A 51 12.63 -14.21 15.19
CA SER A 51 12.48 -15.68 15.17
C SER A 51 12.95 -16.28 13.84
N HIS A 52 12.75 -15.57 12.73
CA HIS A 52 13.15 -16.03 11.39
C HIS A 52 14.49 -15.46 10.91
N ARG A 53 15.32 -14.91 11.81
CA ARG A 53 16.57 -14.23 11.48
C ARG A 53 17.49 -15.05 10.57
N GLN A 54 17.66 -16.33 10.85
CA GLN A 54 18.52 -17.20 10.05
C GLN A 54 18.01 -17.40 8.62
N ALA A 55 16.70 -17.61 8.46
CA ALA A 55 16.08 -17.73 7.14
C ALA A 55 16.15 -16.40 6.36
N LEU A 56 15.87 -15.28 7.03
CA LEU A 56 15.93 -13.95 6.42
C LEU A 56 17.36 -13.60 5.98
N SER A 57 18.40 -13.97 6.75
CA SER A 57 19.79 -13.68 6.40
C SER A 57 20.26 -14.41 5.14
N LYS A 58 19.61 -15.53 4.75
CA LYS A 58 19.91 -16.26 3.51
C LYS A 58 19.36 -15.59 2.27
N VAL A 59 18.31 -14.77 2.41
CA VAL A 59 17.55 -14.21 1.27
C VAL A 59 17.68 -12.70 1.13
N MET A 60 18.19 -12.02 2.16
CA MET A 60 18.41 -10.57 2.14
C MET A 60 19.58 -10.14 3.04
N PRO A 61 20.26 -9.02 2.74
CA PRO A 61 21.34 -8.52 3.54
C PRO A 61 20.84 -8.01 4.89
N LEU A 62 21.27 -8.67 5.96
CA LEU A 62 21.04 -8.23 7.35
C LEU A 62 22.37 -7.72 7.95
N PRO A 63 22.52 -6.41 8.16
CA PRO A 63 23.75 -5.85 8.73
C PRO A 63 24.10 -6.51 10.06
N ARG A 64 25.31 -7.04 10.19
CA ARG A 64 25.79 -7.79 11.37
C ARG A 64 24.86 -8.96 11.76
N GLY A 65 24.14 -9.55 10.79
CA GLY A 65 23.17 -10.61 11.04
C GLY A 65 22.00 -10.20 11.95
N LYS A 66 21.72 -8.91 12.14
CA LYS A 66 20.65 -8.43 13.02
C LYS A 66 19.42 -7.97 12.21
N THR A 67 18.24 -8.26 12.71
CA THR A 67 16.97 -7.79 12.17
C THR A 67 16.58 -6.42 12.73
N PRO A 68 15.71 -5.65 12.05
CA PRO A 68 15.16 -4.41 12.59
C PRO A 68 14.51 -4.63 13.96
N SER A 69 14.75 -3.71 14.88
CA SER A 69 14.21 -3.78 16.24
C SER A 69 12.74 -3.35 16.32
N SER A 70 12.09 -3.65 17.45
CA SER A 70 10.73 -3.19 17.76
C SER A 70 10.59 -1.68 17.80
N SER A 71 11.68 -0.92 17.94
CA SER A 71 11.67 0.53 17.84
C SER A 71 11.95 1.05 16.42
N THR A 72 12.66 0.27 15.60
CA THR A 72 12.99 0.64 14.20
C THR A 72 11.74 0.54 13.30
N ILE A 73 10.98 -0.55 13.43
CA ILE A 73 9.78 -0.80 12.61
C ILE A 73 8.74 0.31 12.79
N PRO A 74 8.30 0.68 14.01
CA PRO A 74 7.33 1.77 14.18
C PRO A 74 7.84 3.13 13.69
N ARG A 75 9.12 3.43 13.88
CA ARG A 75 9.68 4.69 13.37
C ARG A 75 9.64 4.75 11.85
N LEU A 76 10.01 3.67 11.19
CA LEU A 76 9.97 3.61 9.74
C LEU A 76 8.52 3.70 9.23
N SER A 77 7.58 2.93 9.80
CA SER A 77 6.19 2.92 9.34
C SER A 77 5.51 4.29 9.41
N ARG A 78 5.93 5.16 10.36
CA ARG A 78 5.41 6.55 10.48
C ARG A 78 6.01 7.53 9.48
N THR A 79 7.14 7.21 8.88
CA THR A 79 7.86 8.10 7.96
C THR A 79 7.65 7.75 6.49
N ILE A 80 7.04 6.61 6.20
CA ILE A 80 6.75 6.18 4.84
C ILE A 80 5.56 6.98 4.32
N GLU A 81 5.75 7.61 3.18
CA GLU A 81 4.67 8.24 2.43
C GLU A 81 3.81 7.17 1.77
N PHE A 82 2.54 7.11 2.16
CA PHE A 82 1.64 6.05 1.70
C PHE A 82 1.42 6.07 0.18
N ASP A 83 1.40 7.24 -0.44
CA ASP A 83 1.28 7.38 -1.90
C ASP A 83 2.45 6.72 -2.63
N GLN A 84 3.67 6.84 -2.13
CA GLN A 84 4.82 6.14 -2.71
C GLN A 84 4.67 4.62 -2.61
N LEU A 85 4.10 4.14 -1.51
CA LEU A 85 3.79 2.70 -1.35
C LEU A 85 2.70 2.26 -2.33
N CYS A 86 1.64 3.05 -2.52
CA CYS A 86 0.61 2.80 -3.53
C CYS A 86 1.20 2.76 -4.94
N HIS A 87 2.07 3.71 -5.30
CA HIS A 87 2.76 3.72 -6.59
C HIS A 87 3.62 2.48 -6.80
N ALA A 88 4.40 2.10 -5.79
CA ALA A 88 5.24 0.89 -5.85
C ALA A 88 4.39 -0.37 -6.06
N PHE A 89 3.28 -0.50 -5.31
CA PHE A 89 2.33 -1.59 -5.45
C PHE A 89 1.69 -1.61 -6.85
N ASN A 90 1.15 -0.49 -7.30
CA ASN A 90 0.48 -0.36 -8.58
C ASN A 90 1.41 -0.70 -9.75
N ASN A 91 2.68 -0.27 -9.69
CA ASN A 91 3.70 -0.62 -10.68
C ASN A 91 4.02 -2.11 -10.67
N GLY A 92 4.10 -2.72 -9.48
CA GLY A 92 4.30 -4.16 -9.33
C GLY A 92 3.17 -4.99 -9.90
N MET A 93 1.93 -4.54 -9.72
CA MET A 93 0.74 -5.25 -10.20
C MET A 93 0.49 -5.07 -11.71
N ARG A 94 1.04 -4.02 -12.32
CA ARG A 94 0.82 -3.68 -13.74
C ARG A 94 1.13 -4.82 -14.70
N GLN A 95 2.16 -5.61 -14.42
CA GLN A 95 2.58 -6.74 -15.26
C GLN A 95 1.65 -7.97 -15.16
N TYR A 96 0.85 -8.07 -14.11
CA TYR A 96 -0.01 -9.23 -13.85
C TYR A 96 -1.47 -9.00 -14.23
N CYS A 97 -1.86 -7.75 -14.55
CA CYS A 97 -3.26 -7.40 -14.77
C CYS A 97 -3.86 -8.14 -15.96
N PRO A 98 -4.69 -9.17 -15.76
CA PRO A 98 -5.39 -9.86 -16.84
C PRO A 98 -6.58 -9.02 -17.33
N SER A 99 -7.11 -9.41 -18.48
CA SER A 99 -8.39 -8.91 -18.98
C SER A 99 -9.52 -9.59 -18.19
N GLU A 100 -10.07 -8.90 -17.19
CA GLU A 100 -11.16 -9.43 -16.35
C GLU A 100 -12.08 -8.32 -15.85
N GLY A 101 -13.23 -8.70 -15.26
CA GLY A 101 -14.12 -7.80 -14.55
C GLY A 101 -13.44 -7.22 -13.30
N LEU A 102 -13.57 -5.92 -13.11
CA LEU A 102 -13.02 -5.18 -11.97
C LEU A 102 -14.15 -4.60 -11.14
N ALA A 103 -14.07 -4.79 -9.83
CA ALA A 103 -14.91 -4.10 -8.87
C ALA A 103 -14.09 -2.96 -8.23
N ILE A 104 -14.68 -1.78 -8.17
CA ILE A 104 -14.07 -0.64 -7.48
C ILE A 104 -14.83 -0.42 -6.19
N ASP A 105 -14.09 -0.35 -5.09
CA ASP A 105 -14.62 -0.09 -3.76
C ASP A 105 -13.78 0.95 -3.03
N GLY A 106 -14.47 1.85 -2.34
CA GLY A 106 -13.88 2.87 -1.50
C GLY A 106 -14.12 2.55 -0.02
N LYS A 107 -13.05 2.49 0.77
CA LYS A 107 -13.13 2.22 2.20
C LYS A 107 -12.52 3.34 3.03
N SER A 108 -13.34 3.98 3.85
CA SER A 108 -12.88 4.97 4.83
C SER A 108 -12.16 4.31 6.00
N ILE A 109 -11.04 4.91 6.40
CA ILE A 109 -10.25 4.45 7.55
C ILE A 109 -10.63 5.29 8.77
N ASN A 110 -11.58 4.81 9.56
CA ASN A 110 -12.13 5.55 10.71
C ASN A 110 -11.06 5.99 11.74
N SER A 111 -9.97 5.25 11.87
CA SER A 111 -8.87 5.62 12.78
C SER A 111 -8.09 6.86 12.35
N THR A 112 -8.34 7.38 11.15
CA THR A 112 -7.69 8.58 10.60
C THR A 112 -8.57 9.82 10.70
N VAL A 113 -9.78 9.71 11.26
CA VAL A 113 -10.70 10.85 11.43
C VAL A 113 -10.04 11.92 12.30
N THR A 114 -9.93 13.12 11.76
CA THR A 114 -9.55 14.33 12.47
C THR A 114 -10.75 15.27 12.54
N SER A 115 -10.79 16.15 13.55
CA SER A 115 -11.90 17.10 13.73
C SER A 115 -13.28 16.43 13.87
N CYS A 116 -13.36 15.38 14.72
CA CYS A 116 -14.58 14.59 14.91
C CYS A 116 -15.80 15.37 15.43
N HIS A 117 -15.62 16.60 15.87
CA HIS A 117 -16.71 17.48 16.31
C HIS A 117 -17.17 18.51 15.26
N ASP A 118 -16.47 18.59 14.13
CA ASP A 118 -16.80 19.50 13.04
C ASP A 118 -17.76 18.86 12.04
N SER A 119 -18.60 19.69 11.40
CA SER A 119 -19.52 19.26 10.33
C SER A 119 -18.79 18.70 9.09
N LYS A 120 -17.49 19.01 8.96
CA LYS A 120 -16.61 18.49 7.90
C LYS A 120 -15.47 17.70 8.55
N GLN A 121 -15.73 16.41 8.79
CA GLN A 121 -14.70 15.50 9.27
C GLN A 121 -13.71 15.21 8.14
N ASN A 122 -12.41 15.31 8.42
CA ASN A 122 -11.37 14.84 7.52
C ASN A 122 -10.97 13.40 7.88
N PHE A 123 -10.92 12.54 6.90
CA PHE A 123 -10.50 11.14 7.05
C PHE A 123 -9.82 10.65 5.77
N VAL A 124 -9.04 9.62 5.90
CA VAL A 124 -8.39 8.93 4.78
C VAL A 124 -9.30 7.80 4.29
N SER A 125 -9.52 7.75 2.99
CA SER A 125 -10.16 6.63 2.31
C SER A 125 -9.18 5.92 1.38
N LEU A 126 -9.34 4.62 1.23
CA LEU A 126 -8.64 3.82 0.24
C LEU A 126 -9.62 3.45 -0.86
N VAL A 127 -9.25 3.73 -2.10
CA VAL A 127 -9.96 3.24 -3.28
C VAL A 127 -9.15 2.08 -3.85
N SER A 128 -9.80 0.93 -4.05
CA SER A 128 -9.16 -0.28 -4.55
C SER A 128 -9.89 -0.82 -5.78
N PHE A 129 -9.14 -1.33 -6.74
CA PHE A 129 -9.61 -2.06 -7.90
C PHE A 129 -9.36 -3.54 -7.66
N PHE A 130 -10.43 -4.29 -7.55
CA PHE A 130 -10.41 -5.72 -7.23
C PHE A 130 -10.80 -6.54 -8.46
N GLY A 131 -9.96 -7.48 -8.85
CA GLY A 131 -10.22 -8.42 -9.93
C GLY A 131 -11.17 -9.52 -9.49
N GLN A 132 -12.31 -9.64 -10.17
CA GLN A 132 -13.37 -10.55 -9.78
C GLN A 132 -13.02 -12.03 -10.01
N ARG A 133 -12.17 -12.33 -10.99
CA ARG A 133 -11.72 -13.69 -11.29
C ARG A 133 -10.46 -14.06 -10.51
N SER A 134 -9.49 -13.15 -10.47
CA SER A 134 -8.19 -13.37 -9.83
C SER A 134 -8.26 -13.30 -8.31
N ASN A 135 -9.29 -12.65 -7.74
CA ASN A 135 -9.38 -12.30 -6.33
C ASN A 135 -8.19 -11.46 -5.82
N LEU A 136 -7.63 -10.64 -6.70
CA LEU A 136 -6.48 -9.79 -6.37
C LEU A 136 -6.85 -8.31 -6.45
N VAL A 137 -6.23 -7.51 -5.60
CA VAL A 137 -6.25 -6.05 -5.74
C VAL A 137 -5.24 -5.66 -6.80
N TRP A 138 -5.70 -4.98 -7.86
CA TRP A 138 -4.88 -4.56 -8.99
C TRP A 138 -4.33 -3.16 -8.85
N ARG A 139 -5.09 -2.28 -8.19
CA ARG A 139 -4.71 -0.91 -7.91
C ARG A 139 -5.25 -0.44 -6.58
N VAL A 140 -4.51 0.47 -5.99
CA VAL A 140 -4.87 1.13 -4.75
C VAL A 140 -4.54 2.61 -4.89
N GLY A 141 -5.40 3.46 -4.37
CA GLY A 141 -5.15 4.90 -4.23
C GLY A 141 -5.63 5.40 -2.88
N GLN A 142 -4.91 6.35 -2.33
CA GLN A 142 -5.33 7.06 -1.13
C GLN A 142 -6.09 8.32 -1.52
N LEU A 143 -7.07 8.67 -0.72
CA LEU A 143 -7.86 9.88 -0.80
C LEU A 143 -7.99 10.50 0.58
N GLU A 144 -7.70 11.79 0.69
CA GLU A 144 -8.09 12.61 1.85
C GLU A 144 -9.38 13.33 1.52
N ASN A 145 -10.41 13.09 2.31
CA ASN A 145 -11.75 13.61 2.06
C ASN A 145 -11.82 15.16 1.99
N ALA A 146 -10.93 15.85 2.71
CA ALA A 146 -10.87 17.31 2.67
C ALA A 146 -10.35 17.86 1.33
N ASN A 147 -9.50 17.10 0.61
CA ASN A 147 -8.74 17.60 -0.55
C ASN A 147 -9.30 17.12 -1.89
N SER A 148 -10.07 16.04 -1.91
CA SER A 148 -10.58 15.45 -3.15
C SER A 148 -11.83 14.62 -2.89
N SER A 149 -12.64 14.42 -3.92
CA SER A 149 -13.77 13.49 -3.86
C SER A 149 -13.33 12.10 -4.32
N GLU A 150 -13.96 11.07 -3.77
CA GLU A 150 -13.76 9.67 -4.17
C GLU A 150 -13.93 9.47 -5.69
N ILE A 151 -14.83 10.24 -6.29
CA ILE A 151 -15.12 10.27 -7.72
C ILE A 151 -13.90 10.67 -8.54
N HIS A 152 -13.20 11.74 -8.15
CA HIS A 152 -12.00 12.20 -8.85
C HIS A 152 -10.88 11.17 -8.74
N LYS A 153 -10.73 10.52 -7.57
CA LYS A 153 -9.71 9.48 -7.40
C LYS A 153 -10.01 8.23 -8.22
N VAL A 154 -11.28 7.84 -8.31
CA VAL A 154 -11.69 6.74 -9.19
C VAL A 154 -11.40 7.08 -10.65
N GLN A 155 -11.71 8.30 -11.11
CA GLN A 155 -11.41 8.75 -12.46
C GLN A 155 -9.90 8.75 -12.75
N GLU A 156 -9.08 9.30 -11.84
CA GLU A 156 -7.62 9.27 -11.94
C GLU A 156 -7.10 7.84 -12.08
N LEU A 157 -7.56 6.94 -11.23
CA LEU A 157 -7.15 5.53 -11.27
C LEU A 157 -7.65 4.81 -12.53
N LEU A 158 -8.81 5.18 -13.06
CA LEU A 158 -9.35 4.66 -14.32
C LEU A 158 -8.52 5.14 -15.53
N THR A 159 -8.09 6.41 -15.57
CA THR A 159 -7.27 6.91 -16.68
C THR A 159 -5.92 6.20 -16.79
N LEU A 160 -5.41 5.69 -15.67
CA LEU A 160 -4.21 4.87 -15.64
C LEU A 160 -4.47 3.42 -16.09
N PHE A 161 -5.72 3.08 -16.41
CA PHE A 161 -6.14 1.73 -16.80
C PHE A 161 -6.27 1.68 -18.34
N ASP A 162 -5.17 1.41 -19.01
CA ASP A 162 -5.07 1.37 -20.48
C ASP A 162 -5.58 0.04 -21.06
N ARG A 163 -6.86 -0.35 -20.75
CA ARG A 163 -7.43 -1.59 -21.29
C ARG A 163 -8.86 -1.43 -21.79
N LYS A 164 -8.99 -1.48 -23.10
CA LYS A 164 -10.25 -1.38 -23.86
C LYS A 164 -11.22 -2.58 -23.70
N GLN A 165 -10.95 -3.56 -22.84
CA GLN A 165 -11.71 -4.81 -22.73
C GLN A 165 -12.04 -5.24 -21.29
N SER A 166 -11.98 -4.34 -20.34
CA SER A 166 -12.33 -4.66 -18.95
C SER A 166 -13.70 -4.08 -18.60
N VAL A 167 -14.55 -4.90 -18.00
CA VAL A 167 -15.82 -4.45 -17.42
C VAL A 167 -15.52 -3.94 -16.00
N VAL A 168 -15.92 -2.70 -15.73
CA VAL A 168 -15.73 -2.09 -14.41
C VAL A 168 -17.09 -1.96 -13.73
N THR A 169 -17.21 -2.54 -12.54
CA THR A 169 -18.38 -2.39 -11.68
C THR A 169 -18.08 -1.38 -10.58
N LEU A 170 -18.99 -0.44 -10.40
CA LEU A 170 -18.90 0.65 -9.42
C LEU A 170 -20.16 0.64 -8.56
N ASP A 171 -20.07 1.11 -7.33
CA ASP A 171 -21.24 1.38 -6.50
C ASP A 171 -22.11 2.48 -7.15
N ALA A 172 -23.42 2.47 -6.88
CA ALA A 172 -24.41 3.38 -7.42
C ALA A 172 -24.07 4.88 -7.22
N LEU A 173 -23.38 5.22 -6.14
CA LEU A 173 -22.87 6.57 -5.87
C LEU A 173 -21.93 7.09 -6.97
N HIS A 174 -21.26 6.19 -7.71
CA HIS A 174 -20.32 6.51 -8.78
C HIS A 174 -20.99 6.57 -10.16
N CYS A 175 -22.26 6.19 -10.30
CA CYS A 175 -23.00 6.09 -11.57
C CYS A 175 -23.71 7.38 -11.99
N GLN A 176 -23.26 8.58 -11.62
CA GLN A 176 -23.88 9.85 -12.05
C GLN A 176 -23.46 10.23 -13.48
N LYS A 177 -24.43 10.68 -14.32
CA LYS A 177 -24.26 10.99 -15.76
C LYS A 177 -23.09 11.93 -16.13
N LYS A 178 -22.58 12.75 -15.23
CA LYS A 178 -21.46 13.68 -15.48
C LYS A 178 -20.06 13.02 -15.46
N ARG A 179 -19.97 11.69 -15.40
CA ARG A 179 -18.72 10.97 -15.15
C ARG A 179 -18.16 10.20 -16.33
N PHE A 180 -18.87 10.14 -17.44
CA PHE A 180 -18.53 9.30 -18.60
C PHE A 180 -18.46 10.07 -19.93
N ASN A 181 -18.16 11.37 -19.90
CA ASN A 181 -17.86 12.16 -21.10
C ASN A 181 -16.37 12.31 -21.30
#